data_5b9341ec33b77787cb471829e946aded
#
_entry.id   5b9341ec33b77787cb471829e946aded
#
_cell.length_a   1.000
_cell.length_b   1.000
_cell.length_c   1.000
_cell.angle_alpha   90.00
_cell.angle_beta   90.00
_cell.angle_gamma   90.00
#
_symmetry.space_group_name_H-M   'P 1'
#
loop_
_entity.id
_entity.type
_entity.pdbx_description
1 polymer ?
#
loop_
_entity_poly.entity_id
_entity_poly.type
_entity_poly.pdbx_seq_one_letter_code
_entity_poly.pdbx_strand_id
1 'polypeptide(L)'
;MRDDRPIGAVADSPDDAHLREDFVCSKQVYRGRFLDVRQDEIRLPDGNTTFREYIVHPGAVMVVPMLDDGRLIVERQYRYPVARVMLEFPAGKLELGEPPLDCAMRELAEETGYRAVEWARAGILHNAIAYSTEGIEIWFARGLTLGSRSLDEGEFVDVDVTTLDALEAAAQAGTLTDVKTLVGMMWLRAWREDRWAVTWTRPPALHETPRA
;
A
#
# COMPACT_ATOMS: atom_id res chain seq x y z
N MET A 1 14.47 -15.17 16.95
CA MET A 1 14.73 -13.88 16.31
C MET A 1 13.67 -13.74 15.24
N ARG A 2 12.66 -12.87 15.42
CA ARG A 2 11.67 -12.63 14.37
C ARG A 2 12.37 -11.81 13.29
N ASP A 3 12.20 -12.20 12.03
CA ASP A 3 12.63 -11.38 10.91
C ASP A 3 11.63 -10.23 10.78
N ASP A 4 11.81 -9.19 11.60
CA ASP A 4 10.96 -8.01 11.65
C ASP A 4 11.36 -6.97 10.57
N ARG A 5 12.07 -7.41 9.51
CA ARG A 5 12.44 -6.52 8.42
C ARG A 5 11.20 -6.06 7.65
N PRO A 6 11.09 -4.77 7.35
CA PRO A 6 9.96 -4.25 6.57
C PRO A 6 9.89 -4.89 5.18
N ILE A 7 8.67 -4.96 4.63
CA ILE A 7 8.43 -5.42 3.27
C ILE A 7 9.29 -4.60 2.31
N GLY A 8 10.04 -5.27 1.43
CA GLY A 8 10.89 -4.61 0.43
C GLY A 8 12.27 -4.15 0.94
N ALA A 9 12.71 -4.62 2.12
CA ALA A 9 14.05 -4.32 2.59
C ALA A 9 15.11 -4.77 1.56
N VAL A 10 15.89 -3.82 1.08
CA VAL A 10 17.09 -4.03 0.27
C VAL A 10 18.26 -4.18 1.23
N ALA A 11 19.23 -5.04 0.91
CA ALA A 11 20.45 -5.16 1.70
C ALA A 11 21.23 -3.83 1.62
N ASP A 12 21.69 -3.35 2.79
CA ASP A 12 22.54 -2.16 2.85
C ASP A 12 23.82 -2.38 2.04
N SER A 13 24.28 -1.32 1.38
CA SER A 13 25.62 -1.31 0.78
C SER A 13 26.67 -1.34 1.90
N PRO A 14 27.79 -2.07 1.73
CA PRO A 14 28.92 -1.98 2.64
C PRO A 14 29.44 -0.53 2.82
N ASP A 15 29.26 0.32 1.82
CA ASP A 15 29.66 1.73 1.84
C ASP A 15 28.79 2.58 2.76
N ASP A 16 27.60 2.09 3.15
CA ASP A 16 26.63 2.79 4.00
C ASP A 16 26.82 2.51 5.51
N ALA A 17 27.85 1.75 5.88
CA ALA A 17 28.10 1.38 7.28
C ALA A 17 28.20 2.60 8.22
N HIS A 18 28.68 3.74 7.72
CA HIS A 18 28.80 5.00 8.47
C HIS A 18 27.46 5.71 8.73
N LEU A 19 26.37 5.26 8.10
CA LEU A 19 24.99 5.77 8.27
C LEU A 19 24.15 4.86 9.15
N ARG A 20 24.65 3.67 9.48
CA ARG A 20 23.88 2.63 10.15
C ARG A 20 23.70 2.94 11.62
N GLU A 21 22.47 2.74 12.08
CA GLU A 21 22.10 2.79 13.50
C GLU A 21 21.96 1.36 14.04
N ASP A 22 22.62 1.07 15.19
CA ASP A 22 22.57 -0.25 15.79
C ASP A 22 21.48 -0.32 16.87
N PHE A 23 20.66 -1.34 16.81
CA PHE A 23 19.63 -1.63 17.81
C PHE A 23 20.27 -2.01 19.17
N VAL A 24 19.75 -1.41 20.25
CA VAL A 24 20.14 -1.73 21.63
C VAL A 24 19.00 -2.46 22.34
N CYS A 25 17.85 -1.84 22.48
CA CYS A 25 16.67 -2.46 23.10
C CYS A 25 15.38 -1.81 22.61
N SER A 26 14.25 -2.47 22.81
CA SER A 26 12.91 -2.03 22.38
C SER A 26 11.94 -2.03 23.55
N LYS A 27 11.06 -1.02 23.56
CA LYS A 27 9.92 -0.92 24.45
C LYS A 27 8.66 -0.66 23.65
N GLN A 28 7.61 -1.48 23.88
CA GLN A 28 6.27 -1.18 23.39
C GLN A 28 5.65 -0.08 24.25
N VAL A 29 5.42 1.10 23.68
CA VAL A 29 4.88 2.26 24.42
C VAL A 29 3.39 2.39 24.30
N TYR A 30 2.79 1.85 23.22
CA TYR A 30 1.35 1.79 23.06
C TYR A 30 0.95 0.58 22.20
N ARG A 31 -0.15 -0.08 22.60
CA ARG A 31 -0.80 -1.14 21.83
C ARG A 31 -2.30 -0.89 21.80
N GLY A 32 -2.80 -0.47 20.65
CA GLY A 32 -4.22 -0.30 20.35
C GLY A 32 -4.79 -1.48 19.57
N ARG A 33 -6.00 -1.31 19.04
CA ARG A 33 -6.59 -2.29 18.10
C ARG A 33 -5.82 -2.35 16.79
N PHE A 34 -5.30 -1.20 16.32
CA PHE A 34 -4.57 -1.04 15.07
C PHE A 34 -3.10 -0.68 15.31
N LEU A 35 -2.82 0.31 16.17
CA LEU A 35 -1.48 0.83 16.37
C LEU A 35 -0.65 -0.07 17.30
N ASP A 36 0.56 -0.40 16.89
CA ASP A 36 1.66 -0.92 17.71
C ASP A 36 2.80 0.09 17.66
N VAL A 37 2.94 0.89 18.72
CA VAL A 37 3.96 1.95 18.80
C VAL A 37 5.10 1.49 19.65
N ARG A 38 6.31 1.59 19.13
CA ARG A 38 7.55 1.21 19.82
C ARG A 38 8.48 2.39 20.00
N GLN A 39 9.31 2.30 21.03
CA GLN A 39 10.45 3.16 21.28
C GLN A 39 11.68 2.26 21.40
N ASP A 40 12.60 2.41 20.46
CA ASP A 40 13.86 1.69 20.47
C ASP A 40 14.97 2.61 20.94
N GLU A 41 15.83 2.12 21.85
CA GLU A 41 17.14 2.71 22.05
C GLU A 41 18.08 2.21 20.97
N ILE A 42 18.76 3.12 20.33
CA ILE A 42 19.69 2.85 19.24
C ILE A 42 21.05 3.50 19.50
N ARG A 43 22.10 2.91 18.92
CA ARG A 43 23.45 3.49 18.90
C ARG A 43 23.71 4.12 17.55
N LEU A 44 24.08 5.40 17.57
CA LEU A 44 24.45 6.17 16.39
C LEU A 44 25.86 5.78 15.90
N PRO A 45 26.21 6.10 14.65
CA PRO A 45 27.56 5.85 14.09
C PRO A 45 28.69 6.52 14.88
N ASP A 46 28.43 7.61 15.59
CA ASP A 46 29.40 8.30 16.44
C ASP A 46 29.59 7.68 17.83
N GLY A 47 28.83 6.58 18.13
CA GLY A 47 28.86 5.84 19.39
C GLY A 47 27.88 6.34 20.45
N ASN A 48 27.23 7.49 20.27
CA ASN A 48 26.20 8.00 21.17
C ASN A 48 24.93 7.15 21.08
N THR A 49 24.10 7.17 22.12
CA THR A 49 22.78 6.53 22.11
C THR A 49 21.67 7.57 22.03
N THR A 50 20.57 7.18 21.36
CA THR A 50 19.33 7.98 21.27
C THR A 50 18.12 7.08 21.12
N PHE A 51 16.92 7.65 20.96
CA PHE A 51 15.69 6.89 20.76
C PHE A 51 15.09 7.12 19.39
N ARG A 52 14.40 6.06 18.89
CA ARG A 52 13.51 6.12 17.73
C ARG A 52 12.12 5.66 18.16
N GLU A 53 11.12 6.46 17.82
CA GLU A 53 9.72 6.11 18.06
C GLU A 53 9.05 5.87 16.71
N TYR A 54 8.35 4.73 16.60
CA TYR A 54 7.76 4.36 15.33
C TYR A 54 6.57 3.40 15.51
N ILE A 55 5.77 3.30 14.45
CA ILE A 55 4.65 2.38 14.32
C ILE A 55 5.13 1.12 13.60
N VAL A 56 4.90 -0.05 14.22
CA VAL A 56 5.05 -1.34 13.53
C VAL A 56 3.77 -1.60 12.72
N HIS A 57 3.91 -1.72 11.40
CA HIS A 57 2.81 -1.94 10.48
C HIS A 57 3.00 -3.27 9.73
N PRO A 58 1.91 -4.06 9.48
CA PRO A 58 2.01 -5.35 8.78
C PRO A 58 2.38 -5.22 7.30
N GLY A 59 2.33 -4.02 6.74
CA GLY A 59 2.38 -3.75 5.31
C GLY A 59 0.98 -3.56 4.73
N ALA A 60 0.94 -3.08 3.48
CA ALA A 60 -0.29 -2.84 2.75
C ALA A 60 -0.10 -3.10 1.26
N VAL A 61 -1.21 -3.12 0.54
CA VAL A 61 -1.26 -3.14 -0.91
C VAL A 61 -2.11 -1.98 -1.41
N MET A 62 -1.86 -1.55 -2.64
CA MET A 62 -2.75 -0.69 -3.41
C MET A 62 -2.89 -1.26 -4.82
N VAL A 63 -4.10 -1.24 -5.34
CA VAL A 63 -4.39 -1.74 -6.69
C VAL A 63 -4.72 -0.58 -7.61
N VAL A 64 -4.15 -0.56 -8.81
CA VAL A 64 -4.53 0.33 -9.91
C VAL A 64 -5.36 -0.48 -10.91
N PRO A 65 -6.69 -0.50 -10.79
CA PRO A 65 -7.55 -1.34 -11.61
C PRO A 65 -7.88 -0.61 -12.92
N MET A 66 -7.62 -1.29 -14.05
CA MET A 66 -7.80 -0.73 -15.40
C MET A 66 -8.91 -1.45 -16.16
N LEU A 67 -9.90 -0.70 -16.61
CA LEU A 67 -10.91 -1.18 -17.57
C LEU A 67 -10.32 -1.33 -18.96
N ASP A 68 -10.97 -2.11 -19.83
CA ASP A 68 -10.51 -2.38 -21.19
C ASP A 68 -10.45 -1.13 -22.09
N ASP A 69 -11.24 -0.10 -21.75
CA ASP A 69 -11.21 1.19 -22.43
C ASP A 69 -10.15 2.16 -21.85
N GLY A 70 -9.34 1.70 -20.90
CA GLY A 70 -8.26 2.46 -20.28
C GLY A 70 -8.69 3.35 -19.13
N ARG A 71 -9.98 3.41 -18.76
CA ARG A 71 -10.43 4.08 -17.54
C ARG A 71 -10.00 3.29 -16.29
N LEU A 72 -10.03 3.96 -15.15
CA LEU A 72 -9.54 3.46 -13.87
C LEU A 72 -10.68 3.41 -12.86
N ILE A 73 -10.64 2.42 -11.99
CA ILE A 73 -11.52 2.35 -10.82
C ILE A 73 -10.81 3.04 -9.66
N VAL A 74 -11.51 3.95 -9.03
CA VAL A 74 -11.07 4.66 -7.82
C VAL A 74 -12.18 4.64 -6.79
N GLU A 75 -11.85 5.05 -5.58
CA GLU A 75 -12.79 5.11 -4.49
C GLU A 75 -12.71 6.44 -3.74
N ARG A 76 -13.79 6.77 -3.04
CA ARG A 76 -13.88 7.90 -2.13
C ARG A 76 -14.22 7.38 -0.76
N GLN A 77 -13.33 7.63 0.19
CA GLN A 77 -13.48 7.21 1.57
C GLN A 77 -13.19 8.36 2.53
N TYR A 78 -13.98 8.49 3.59
CA TYR A 78 -13.68 9.45 4.65
C TYR A 78 -12.51 8.97 5.50
N ARG A 79 -11.43 9.72 5.51
CA ARG A 79 -10.24 9.45 6.33
C ARG A 79 -10.26 10.31 7.58
N TYR A 80 -10.69 9.72 8.70
CA TYR A 80 -10.89 10.42 9.97
C TYR A 80 -9.69 11.26 10.44
N PRO A 81 -8.41 10.78 10.35
CA PRO A 81 -7.26 11.58 10.80
C PRO A 81 -7.04 12.88 10.05
N VAL A 82 -7.48 12.96 8.79
CA VAL A 82 -7.39 14.18 7.96
C VAL A 82 -8.73 14.89 7.81
N ALA A 83 -9.77 14.36 8.47
CA ALA A 83 -11.13 14.92 8.58
C ALA A 83 -11.77 15.28 7.24
N ARG A 84 -11.56 14.47 6.19
CA ARG A 84 -12.15 14.69 4.86
C ARG A 84 -12.30 13.39 4.06
N VAL A 85 -13.14 13.45 3.02
CA VAL A 85 -13.22 12.40 2.00
C VAL A 85 -12.01 12.51 1.10
N MET A 86 -11.31 11.41 0.93
CA MET A 86 -10.14 11.27 0.05
C MET A 86 -10.54 10.51 -1.21
N LEU A 87 -9.93 10.87 -2.34
CA LEU A 87 -9.98 10.12 -3.60
C LEU A 87 -8.74 9.25 -3.65
N GLU A 88 -8.93 7.94 -3.77
CA GLU A 88 -7.86 6.95 -3.64
C GLU A 88 -8.04 5.82 -4.66
N PHE A 89 -6.97 5.08 -4.94
CA PHE A 89 -7.08 3.73 -5.48
C PHE A 89 -7.40 2.74 -4.36
N PRO A 90 -8.13 1.63 -4.63
CA PRO A 90 -8.41 0.57 -3.67
C PRO A 90 -7.14 0.08 -2.97
N ALA A 91 -7.19 -0.05 -1.65
CA ALA A 91 -6.00 -0.35 -0.87
C ALA A 91 -6.34 -0.91 0.52
N GLY A 92 -5.65 -1.96 0.92
CA GLY A 92 -5.83 -2.52 2.24
C GLY A 92 -4.57 -3.07 2.89
N LYS A 93 -4.70 -3.45 4.15
CA LYS A 93 -3.61 -3.99 4.97
C LYS A 93 -3.46 -5.48 4.75
N LEU A 94 -2.21 -5.95 4.80
CA LEU A 94 -1.93 -7.37 4.85
C LEU A 94 -2.46 -7.98 6.15
N GLU A 95 -3.10 -9.13 6.05
CA GLU A 95 -3.36 -10.01 7.18
C GLU A 95 -2.09 -10.79 7.55
N LEU A 96 -2.09 -11.42 8.72
CA LEU A 96 -0.91 -12.14 9.20
C LEU A 96 -0.57 -13.34 8.29
N GLY A 97 0.55 -13.23 7.58
CA GLY A 97 1.04 -14.27 6.67
C GLY A 97 0.35 -14.26 5.30
N GLU A 98 -0.48 -13.26 5.00
CA GLU A 98 -1.13 -13.11 3.70
C GLU A 98 -0.11 -12.66 2.64
N PRO A 99 -0.04 -13.36 1.48
CA PRO A 99 0.77 -12.90 0.36
C PRO A 99 0.22 -11.57 -0.21
N PRO A 100 1.08 -10.61 -0.59
CA PRO A 100 0.62 -9.30 -1.09
C PRO A 100 -0.31 -9.37 -2.30
N LEU A 101 -0.13 -10.32 -3.21
CA LEU A 101 -1.02 -10.49 -4.36
C LEU A 101 -2.42 -10.96 -3.92
N ASP A 102 -2.50 -11.89 -2.97
CA ASP A 102 -3.78 -12.39 -2.46
C ASP A 102 -4.55 -11.27 -1.75
N CYS A 103 -3.85 -10.45 -0.96
CA CYS A 103 -4.40 -9.23 -0.37
C CYS A 103 -4.91 -8.26 -1.45
N ALA A 104 -4.14 -7.99 -2.50
CA ALA A 104 -4.56 -7.10 -3.58
C ALA A 104 -5.83 -7.61 -4.30
N MET A 105 -5.93 -8.92 -4.51
CA MET A 105 -7.10 -9.55 -5.12
C MET A 105 -8.33 -9.47 -4.20
N ARG A 106 -8.15 -9.69 -2.90
CA ARG A 106 -9.19 -9.61 -1.88
C ARG A 106 -9.72 -8.19 -1.75
N GLU A 107 -8.85 -7.21 -1.52
CA GLU A 107 -9.22 -5.80 -1.32
C GLU A 107 -9.94 -5.23 -2.57
N LEU A 108 -9.43 -5.50 -3.78
CA LEU A 108 -10.13 -5.09 -5.00
C LEU A 108 -11.56 -5.61 -5.04
N ALA A 109 -11.77 -6.89 -4.69
CA ALA A 109 -13.09 -7.49 -4.73
C ALA A 109 -14.00 -6.98 -3.60
N GLU A 110 -13.48 -6.81 -2.38
CA GLU A 110 -14.24 -6.38 -1.21
C GLU A 110 -14.67 -4.92 -1.33
N GLU A 111 -13.76 -4.02 -1.67
CA GLU A 111 -14.01 -2.58 -1.73
C GLU A 111 -14.77 -2.14 -2.99
N THR A 112 -14.48 -2.76 -4.14
CA THR A 112 -15.02 -2.29 -5.42
C THR A 112 -16.00 -3.25 -6.08
N GLY A 113 -16.00 -4.52 -5.72
CA GLY A 113 -16.73 -5.58 -6.39
C GLY A 113 -16.07 -6.07 -7.67
N TYR A 114 -14.98 -5.46 -8.14
CA TYR A 114 -14.28 -5.90 -9.33
C TYR A 114 -13.30 -7.04 -9.03
N ARG A 115 -13.17 -7.97 -10.00
CA ARG A 115 -12.16 -9.02 -10.00
C ARG A 115 -11.35 -8.89 -11.28
N ALA A 116 -10.03 -9.10 -11.21
CA ALA A 116 -9.13 -8.98 -12.35
C ALA A 116 -8.55 -10.33 -12.79
N VAL A 117 -8.29 -10.49 -14.07
CA VAL A 117 -7.69 -11.70 -14.66
C VAL A 117 -6.17 -11.63 -14.66
N GLU A 118 -5.60 -10.44 -14.86
CA GLU A 118 -4.15 -10.24 -15.00
C GLU A 118 -3.67 -9.21 -13.99
N TRP A 119 -2.53 -9.51 -13.38
CA TRP A 119 -1.91 -8.76 -12.30
C TRP A 119 -0.44 -8.53 -12.57
N ALA A 120 0.05 -7.35 -12.24
CA ALA A 120 1.47 -7.05 -12.33
C ALA A 120 1.91 -6.21 -11.13
N ARG A 121 2.98 -6.64 -10.44
CA ARG A 121 3.59 -5.85 -9.39
C ARG A 121 4.31 -4.66 -10.02
N ALA A 122 3.86 -3.44 -9.72
CA ALA A 122 4.49 -2.23 -10.21
C ALA A 122 5.69 -1.81 -9.35
N GLY A 123 5.62 -2.04 -8.04
CA GLY A 123 6.71 -1.73 -7.13
C GLY A 123 6.26 -1.69 -5.67
N ILE A 124 7.10 -1.13 -4.82
CA ILE A 124 6.80 -0.84 -3.41
C ILE A 124 7.15 0.61 -3.12
N LEU A 125 6.38 1.24 -2.25
CA LEU A 125 6.68 2.55 -1.68
C LEU A 125 6.64 2.50 -0.15
N HIS A 126 7.33 3.44 0.49
CA HIS A 126 7.24 3.68 1.93
C HIS A 126 6.77 5.13 2.12
N ASN A 127 5.61 5.31 2.75
CA ASN A 127 4.97 6.63 2.86
C ASN A 127 5.42 7.45 4.07
N ALA A 128 5.93 6.79 5.12
CA ALA A 128 6.23 7.42 6.40
C ALA A 128 7.54 6.91 7.04
N ILE A 129 8.63 6.89 6.26
CA ILE A 129 9.93 6.26 6.63
C ILE A 129 10.55 6.78 7.93
N ALA A 130 10.12 7.95 8.42
CA ALA A 130 10.66 8.51 9.66
C ALA A 130 10.02 7.91 10.93
N TYR A 131 8.84 7.32 10.82
CA TYR A 131 8.08 6.87 12.00
C TYR A 131 7.13 5.68 11.74
N SER A 132 7.26 4.96 10.64
CA SER A 132 6.49 3.75 10.35
C SER A 132 7.29 2.74 9.57
N THR A 133 7.05 1.45 9.84
CA THR A 133 7.59 0.35 9.05
C THR A 133 6.73 0.00 7.84
N GLU A 134 5.70 0.82 7.53
CA GLU A 134 4.75 0.55 6.47
C GLU A 134 5.41 0.58 5.09
N GLY A 135 5.40 -0.57 4.41
CA GLY A 135 5.61 -0.68 2.97
C GLY A 135 4.26 -0.95 2.29
N ILE A 136 4.01 -0.28 1.16
CA ILE A 136 2.79 -0.45 0.35
C ILE A 136 3.20 -1.00 -1.01
N GLU A 137 2.82 -2.24 -1.32
CA GLU A 137 3.02 -2.80 -2.65
C GLU A 137 1.93 -2.30 -3.61
N ILE A 138 2.36 -1.78 -4.77
CA ILE A 138 1.46 -1.31 -5.83
C ILE A 138 1.31 -2.39 -6.89
N TRP A 139 0.07 -2.75 -7.16
CA TRP A 139 -0.32 -3.75 -8.14
C TRP A 139 -1.16 -3.13 -9.25
N PHE A 140 -0.83 -3.40 -10.51
CA PHE A 140 -1.68 -3.14 -11.65
C PHE A 140 -2.59 -4.33 -11.90
N ALA A 141 -3.86 -4.05 -12.21
CA ALA A 141 -4.87 -5.08 -12.46
C ALA A 141 -5.66 -4.75 -13.73
N ARG A 142 -5.90 -5.76 -14.59
CA ARG A 142 -6.69 -5.62 -15.82
C ARG A 142 -7.49 -6.87 -16.16
N GLY A 143 -8.36 -6.78 -17.19
CA GLY A 143 -9.34 -7.83 -17.48
C GLY A 143 -10.40 -7.88 -16.37
N LEU A 144 -10.96 -6.71 -16.05
CA LEU A 144 -11.86 -6.54 -14.93
C LEU A 144 -13.26 -7.08 -15.23
N THR A 145 -13.84 -7.79 -14.27
CA THR A 145 -15.25 -8.19 -14.28
C THR A 145 -15.91 -7.72 -13.00
N LEU A 146 -17.10 -7.12 -13.13
CA LEU A 146 -17.87 -6.67 -11.96
C LEU A 146 -18.62 -7.87 -11.36
N GLY A 147 -18.45 -8.06 -10.07
CA GLY A 147 -19.15 -9.04 -9.25
C GLY A 147 -19.86 -8.40 -8.06
N SER A 148 -20.07 -9.16 -7.00
CA SER A 148 -20.61 -8.65 -5.73
C SER A 148 -19.51 -7.97 -4.91
N ARG A 149 -19.90 -6.88 -4.24
CA ARG A 149 -19.09 -6.12 -3.27
C ARG A 149 -19.40 -6.60 -1.86
N SER A 150 -18.39 -6.62 -1.00
CA SER A 150 -18.56 -7.02 0.40
C SER A 150 -17.61 -6.23 1.30
N LEU A 151 -18.03 -5.01 1.68
CA LEU A 151 -17.26 -4.16 2.59
C LEU A 151 -17.18 -4.77 3.99
N ASP A 152 -16.12 -4.47 4.68
CA ASP A 152 -15.98 -4.77 6.10
C ASP A 152 -16.99 -3.96 6.95
N GLU A 153 -17.30 -4.46 8.15
CA GLU A 153 -18.20 -3.76 9.06
C GLU A 153 -17.63 -2.38 9.45
N GLY A 154 -18.40 -1.33 9.19
CA GLY A 154 -18.02 0.05 9.45
C GLY A 154 -17.24 0.73 8.32
N GLU A 155 -17.04 0.08 7.19
CA GLU A 155 -16.51 0.70 5.98
C GLU A 155 -17.61 1.33 5.13
N PHE A 156 -17.32 2.55 4.67
CA PHE A 156 -18.20 3.33 3.78
C PHE A 156 -17.34 3.90 2.66
N VAL A 157 -17.49 3.33 1.48
CA VAL A 157 -16.68 3.65 0.29
C VAL A 157 -17.61 3.84 -0.91
N ASP A 158 -17.44 4.93 -1.65
CA ASP A 158 -18.04 5.12 -2.98
C ASP A 158 -17.02 4.68 -4.04
N VAL A 159 -17.49 3.96 -5.06
CA VAL A 159 -16.64 3.54 -6.19
C VAL A 159 -16.98 4.38 -7.41
N ASP A 160 -15.94 5.00 -8.00
CA ASP A 160 -16.05 5.84 -9.18
C ASP A 160 -15.18 5.31 -10.33
N VAL A 161 -15.55 5.67 -11.56
CA VAL A 161 -14.78 5.39 -12.77
C VAL A 161 -14.23 6.70 -13.31
N THR A 162 -12.92 6.77 -13.55
CA THR A 162 -12.25 7.99 -13.97
C THR A 162 -11.17 7.73 -15.02
N THR A 163 -10.50 8.78 -15.50
CA THR A 163 -9.35 8.68 -16.39
C THR A 163 -8.08 9.12 -15.67
N LEU A 164 -6.93 8.66 -16.16
CA LEU A 164 -5.64 9.11 -15.61
C LEU A 164 -5.48 10.63 -15.72
N ASP A 165 -5.91 11.23 -16.84
CA ASP A 165 -5.82 12.69 -17.06
C ASP A 165 -6.70 13.46 -16.06
N ALA A 166 -7.88 12.94 -15.72
CA ALA A 166 -8.75 13.56 -14.70
C ALA A 166 -8.12 13.47 -13.30
N LEU A 167 -7.46 12.37 -12.97
CA LEU A 167 -6.71 12.23 -11.71
C LEU A 167 -5.52 13.19 -11.66
N GLU A 168 -4.77 13.35 -12.76
CA GLU A 168 -3.68 14.31 -12.86
C GLU A 168 -4.17 15.75 -12.69
N ALA A 169 -5.31 16.10 -13.29
CA ALA A 169 -5.94 17.40 -13.10
C ALA A 169 -6.36 17.62 -11.62
N ALA A 170 -6.91 16.60 -10.97
CA ALA A 170 -7.25 16.65 -9.55
C ALA A 170 -6.02 16.82 -8.64
N ALA A 171 -4.90 16.17 -8.99
CA ALA A 171 -3.63 16.34 -8.29
C ALA A 171 -3.08 17.77 -8.45
N GLN A 172 -3.10 18.31 -9.67
CA GLN A 172 -2.69 19.71 -9.94
C GLN A 172 -3.56 20.73 -9.22
N ALA A 173 -4.87 20.46 -9.09
CA ALA A 173 -5.80 21.29 -8.35
C ALA A 173 -5.68 21.14 -6.81
N GLY A 174 -4.87 20.20 -6.31
CA GLY A 174 -4.70 19.93 -4.88
C GLY A 174 -5.88 19.20 -4.23
N THR A 175 -6.81 18.65 -5.03
CA THR A 175 -7.96 17.88 -4.54
C THR A 175 -7.63 16.39 -4.37
N LEU A 176 -6.66 15.86 -5.12
CA LEU A 176 -6.06 14.54 -4.93
C LEU A 176 -4.70 14.70 -4.27
N THR A 177 -4.54 14.22 -3.05
CA THR A 177 -3.33 14.41 -2.23
C THR A 177 -2.84 13.12 -1.57
N ASP A 178 -3.50 12.00 -1.80
CA ASP A 178 -3.07 10.70 -1.28
C ASP A 178 -1.80 10.23 -1.98
N VAL A 179 -0.72 10.03 -1.20
CA VAL A 179 0.61 9.74 -1.74
C VAL A 179 0.68 8.42 -2.51
N LYS A 180 0.01 7.36 -2.02
CA LYS A 180 0.02 6.07 -2.71
C LYS A 180 -0.65 6.16 -4.08
N THR A 181 -1.77 6.88 -4.18
CA THR A 181 -2.48 7.13 -5.44
C THR A 181 -1.64 7.97 -6.40
N LEU A 182 -0.98 9.03 -5.92
CA LEU A 182 -0.09 9.86 -6.73
C LEU A 182 1.07 9.04 -7.32
N VAL A 183 1.71 8.18 -6.52
CA VAL A 183 2.79 7.30 -6.99
C VAL A 183 2.26 6.25 -7.97
N GLY A 184 1.10 5.65 -7.69
CA GLY A 184 0.45 4.69 -8.60
C GLY A 184 0.15 5.29 -9.97
N MET A 185 -0.38 6.52 -10.00
CA MET A 185 -0.60 7.29 -11.23
C MET A 185 0.70 7.54 -12.00
N MET A 186 1.76 7.96 -11.30
CA MET A 186 3.08 8.21 -11.90
C MET A 186 3.65 6.93 -12.55
N TRP A 187 3.59 5.79 -11.86
CA TRP A 187 4.06 4.52 -12.40
C TRP A 187 3.17 4.02 -13.54
N LEU A 188 1.85 4.21 -13.44
CA LEU A 188 0.92 3.89 -14.53
C LEU A 188 1.21 4.71 -15.79
N ARG A 189 1.45 6.04 -15.65
CA ARG A 189 1.84 6.91 -16.76
C ARG A 189 3.14 6.42 -17.39
N ALA A 190 4.15 6.15 -16.57
CA ALA A 190 5.44 5.66 -17.04
C ALA A 190 5.33 4.28 -17.75
N TRP A 191 4.48 3.38 -17.23
CA TRP A 191 4.21 2.10 -17.87
C TRP A 191 3.51 2.27 -19.24
N ARG A 192 2.50 3.13 -19.33
CA ARG A 192 1.81 3.43 -20.61
C ARG A 192 2.72 4.04 -21.68
N GLU A 193 3.82 4.64 -21.24
CA GLU A 193 4.84 5.26 -22.10
C GLU A 193 6.08 4.36 -22.27
N ASP A 194 5.98 3.07 -21.96
CA ASP A 194 7.07 2.07 -22.03
C ASP A 194 8.35 2.44 -21.26
N ARG A 195 8.21 3.28 -20.20
CA ARG A 195 9.32 3.71 -19.33
C ARG A 195 9.36 2.97 -17.98
N TRP A 196 8.37 2.13 -17.70
CA TRP A 196 8.25 1.34 -16.47
C TRP A 196 7.87 -0.09 -16.84
N ALA A 197 8.81 -1.01 -16.71
CA ALA A 197 8.57 -2.41 -17.06
C ALA A 197 7.84 -3.14 -15.92
N VAL A 198 6.81 -3.92 -16.28
CA VAL A 198 6.12 -4.82 -15.36
C VAL A 198 5.94 -6.20 -16.00
N THR A 199 5.87 -7.23 -15.18
CA THR A 199 5.58 -8.60 -15.65
C THR A 199 4.15 -8.97 -15.26
N TRP A 200 3.31 -9.26 -16.25
CA TRP A 200 1.93 -9.69 -16.05
C TRP A 200 1.84 -11.18 -15.74
N THR A 201 1.01 -11.51 -14.76
CA THR A 201 0.71 -12.89 -14.36
C THR A 201 -0.81 -13.10 -14.30
N ARG A 202 -1.22 -14.37 -14.40
CA ARG A 202 -2.61 -14.80 -14.22
C ARG A 202 -2.67 -15.74 -13.02
N PRO A 203 -2.86 -15.23 -11.81
CA PRO A 203 -3.00 -16.08 -10.64
C PRO A 203 -4.29 -16.90 -10.73
N PRO A 204 -4.37 -18.06 -10.06
CA PRO A 204 -5.63 -18.74 -9.85
C PRO A 204 -6.59 -17.81 -9.08
N ALA A 205 -7.90 -17.97 -9.33
CA ALA A 205 -8.89 -17.25 -8.54
C ALA A 205 -8.72 -17.59 -7.04
N LEU A 206 -8.87 -16.59 -6.17
CA LEU A 206 -8.92 -16.85 -4.73
C LEU A 206 -10.06 -17.82 -4.45
N HIS A 207 -9.78 -18.88 -3.70
CA HIS A 207 -10.83 -19.73 -3.16
C HIS A 207 -11.59 -18.88 -2.11
N GLU A 208 -12.88 -18.66 -2.35
CA GLU A 208 -13.74 -18.08 -1.33
C GLU A 208 -13.73 -18.99 -0.11
N THR A 209 -12.95 -18.65 0.90
CA THR A 209 -13.06 -19.28 2.21
C THR A 209 -14.30 -18.66 2.86
N PRO A 210 -15.33 -19.43 3.20
CA PRO A 210 -16.47 -18.87 3.91
C PRO A 210 -15.98 -18.23 5.20
N ARG A 211 -16.22 -16.94 5.38
CA ARG A 211 -15.99 -16.27 6.68
C ARG A 211 -16.91 -16.94 7.71
N ALA A 212 -16.30 -17.42 8.81
CA ALA A 212 -16.99 -18.07 9.92
C ALA A 212 -17.77 -17.05 10.76
#